data_5d9df548f4397babd3168062bc37cabd
#
_entry.id   5d9df548f4397babd3168062bc37cabd
#
_cell.length_a   1.000
_cell.length_b   1.000
_cell.length_c   1.000
_cell.angle_alpha   90.00
_cell.angle_beta   90.00
_cell.angle_gamma   90.00
#
_symmetry.space_group_name_H-M   'P 1'
#
loop_
_entity.id
_entity.type
_entity.pdbx_description
1 polymer ?
#
loop_
_entity_poly.entity_id
_entity_poly.type
_entity_poly.pdbx_seq_one_letter_code
_entity_poly.pdbx_strand_id
1 'polypeptide(L)'
;MSAPPWGLMAEFATADELLAAARCVRAAGYRQAEAYSPFPIDGLAQALGLARSRVPLFTLLGALAGGLGGYFMQWYSAVLDYPLNIGGRPLHSWPMFVPVAFELAVLGGAFAAVAAMLVSSGLPRLRHPVLGAPDFDLATRNRFFLCLRSDEPVFEAHQAAALLDGLHPLRRVEVRP
;
A
#
# COMPACT_ATOMS: atom_id res chain seq x y z
N MET A 1 -10.69 -6.16 34.70
CA MET A 1 -10.59 -6.99 33.49
C MET A 1 -9.80 -6.17 32.47
N SER A 2 -8.57 -6.54 32.17
CA SER A 2 -7.77 -5.85 31.14
C SER A 2 -8.41 -6.12 29.77
N ALA A 3 -8.51 -5.08 28.93
CA ALA A 3 -8.98 -5.24 27.56
C ALA A 3 -8.11 -6.30 26.84
N PRO A 4 -8.70 -7.11 25.95
CA PRO A 4 -7.93 -8.09 25.19
C PRO A 4 -6.85 -7.36 24.39
N PRO A 5 -5.66 -7.96 24.21
CA PRO A 5 -4.59 -7.35 23.43
C PRO A 5 -5.06 -7.18 21.98
N TRP A 6 -4.61 -6.10 21.33
CA TRP A 6 -4.87 -5.89 19.91
C TRP A 6 -4.19 -6.96 19.03
N GLY A 7 -3.08 -7.48 19.50
CA GLY A 7 -2.35 -8.56 18.84
C GLY A 7 -1.08 -8.95 19.58
N LEU A 8 -0.40 -9.96 19.04
CA LEU A 8 0.90 -10.42 19.51
C LEU A 8 1.96 -10.09 18.46
N MET A 9 3.03 -9.45 18.86
CA MET A 9 4.13 -9.04 17.99
C MET A 9 5.41 -9.77 18.37
N ALA A 10 6.12 -10.29 17.37
CA ALA A 10 7.42 -10.94 17.51
C ALA A 10 8.49 -10.12 16.78
N GLU A 11 9.65 -9.94 17.41
CA GLU A 11 10.81 -9.23 16.88
C GLU A 11 11.86 -10.23 16.39
N PHE A 12 12.42 -9.99 15.20
CA PHE A 12 13.46 -10.79 14.57
C PHE A 12 14.70 -9.96 14.22
N ALA A 13 15.86 -10.61 14.18
CA ALA A 13 17.12 -9.96 13.88
C ALA A 13 17.34 -9.77 12.37
N THR A 14 16.85 -10.70 11.55
CA THR A 14 17.15 -10.76 10.12
C THR A 14 15.90 -10.82 9.24
N ALA A 15 16.05 -10.40 7.99
CA ALA A 15 15.01 -10.49 6.97
C ALA A 15 14.60 -11.93 6.66
N ASP A 16 15.57 -12.86 6.67
CA ASP A 16 15.32 -14.27 6.39
C ASP A 16 14.50 -14.94 7.49
N GLU A 17 14.76 -14.60 8.75
CA GLU A 17 13.96 -15.05 9.89
C GLU A 17 12.51 -14.55 9.78
N LEU A 18 12.30 -13.25 9.47
CA LEU A 18 10.97 -12.70 9.25
C LEU A 18 10.26 -13.41 8.09
N LEU A 19 10.95 -13.67 6.99
CA LEU A 19 10.37 -14.34 5.83
C LEU A 19 9.95 -15.79 6.15
N ALA A 20 10.80 -16.52 6.88
CA ALA A 20 10.50 -17.86 7.36
C ALA A 20 9.30 -17.86 8.32
N ALA A 21 9.28 -16.92 9.27
CA ALA A 21 8.19 -16.74 10.21
C ALA A 21 6.86 -16.42 9.52
N ALA A 22 6.87 -15.54 8.52
CA ALA A 22 5.69 -15.22 7.72
C ALA A 22 5.09 -16.45 7.02
N ARG A 23 5.94 -17.31 6.45
CA ARG A 23 5.52 -18.56 5.81
C ARG A 23 4.89 -19.54 6.82
N CYS A 24 5.51 -19.70 7.99
CA CYS A 24 4.99 -20.57 9.05
C CYS A 24 3.64 -20.09 9.57
N VAL A 25 3.51 -18.81 9.85
CA VAL A 25 2.28 -18.19 10.31
C VAL A 25 1.16 -18.32 9.28
N ARG A 26 1.49 -18.14 7.99
CA ARG A 26 0.54 -18.35 6.89
C ARG A 26 0.09 -19.81 6.79
N ALA A 27 1.02 -20.76 6.93
CA ALA A 27 0.71 -22.21 6.92
C ALA A 27 -0.16 -22.62 8.13
N ALA A 28 -0.01 -21.93 9.27
CA ALA A 28 -0.86 -22.12 10.46
C ALA A 28 -2.28 -21.52 10.30
N GLY A 29 -2.58 -20.87 9.17
CA GLY A 29 -3.93 -20.36 8.85
C GLY A 29 -4.15 -18.88 9.12
N TYR A 30 -3.18 -18.17 9.66
CA TYR A 30 -3.28 -16.71 9.87
C TYR A 30 -3.24 -15.97 8.53
N ARG A 31 -4.27 -15.16 8.27
CA ARG A 31 -4.45 -14.45 6.99
C ARG A 31 -4.23 -12.95 7.08
N GLN A 32 -4.33 -12.39 8.28
CA GLN A 32 -4.21 -10.96 8.56
C GLN A 32 -2.94 -10.62 9.36
N ALA A 33 -1.91 -11.47 9.24
CA ALA A 33 -0.61 -11.18 9.81
C ALA A 33 0.01 -9.97 9.12
N GLU A 34 0.58 -9.07 9.94
CA GLU A 34 1.25 -7.86 9.46
C GLU A 34 2.75 -7.97 9.73
N ALA A 35 3.57 -7.58 8.75
CA ALA A 35 5.02 -7.58 8.89
C ALA A 35 5.57 -6.17 8.66
N TYR A 36 6.55 -5.80 9.45
CA TYR A 36 7.21 -4.50 9.41
C TYR A 36 8.71 -4.70 9.25
N SER A 37 9.30 -4.00 8.28
CA SER A 37 10.72 -4.10 7.95
C SER A 37 11.27 -2.75 7.52
N PRO A 38 12.57 -2.46 7.78
CA PRO A 38 13.18 -1.19 7.41
C PRO A 38 13.41 -1.05 5.90
N PHE A 39 13.38 -2.15 5.16
CA PHE A 39 13.55 -2.18 3.71
C PHE A 39 12.66 -3.27 3.08
N PRO A 40 12.40 -3.19 1.77
CA PRO A 40 11.62 -4.20 1.06
C PRO A 40 12.32 -5.57 1.11
N ILE A 41 11.54 -6.62 1.44
CA ILE A 41 12.02 -8.02 1.45
C ILE A 41 11.33 -8.76 0.31
N ASP A 42 12.13 -9.32 -0.60
CA ASP A 42 11.61 -10.09 -1.72
C ASP A 42 10.88 -11.34 -1.23
N GLY A 43 9.66 -11.53 -1.75
CA GLY A 43 8.84 -12.68 -1.38
C GLY A 43 8.02 -12.52 -0.09
N LEU A 44 8.20 -11.47 0.72
CA LEU A 44 7.45 -11.29 1.97
C LEU A 44 5.95 -11.11 1.73
N ALA A 45 5.58 -10.32 0.72
CA ALA A 45 4.17 -10.12 0.34
C ALA A 45 3.50 -11.44 -0.07
N GLN A 46 4.20 -12.29 -0.83
CA GLN A 46 3.73 -13.62 -1.20
C GLN A 46 3.65 -14.56 0.01
N ALA A 47 4.65 -14.51 0.90
CA ALA A 47 4.67 -15.31 2.12
C ALA A 47 3.48 -14.99 3.04
N LEU A 48 3.11 -13.72 3.17
CA LEU A 48 1.93 -13.25 3.90
C LEU A 48 0.62 -13.52 3.12
N GLY A 49 0.71 -13.86 1.83
CA GLY A 49 -0.45 -14.05 0.96
C GLY A 49 -1.20 -12.77 0.64
N LEU A 50 -0.50 -11.64 0.59
CA LEU A 50 -1.08 -10.36 0.25
C LEU A 50 -1.51 -10.33 -1.22
N ALA A 51 -2.69 -9.76 -1.48
CA ALA A 51 -3.18 -9.55 -2.83
C ALA A 51 -2.31 -8.51 -3.58
N ARG A 52 -2.25 -8.65 -4.91
CA ARG A 52 -1.58 -7.65 -5.74
C ARG A 52 -2.22 -6.28 -5.58
N SER A 53 -1.38 -5.26 -5.49
CA SER A 53 -1.83 -3.87 -5.43
C SER A 53 -2.64 -3.49 -6.69
N ARG A 54 -3.76 -2.80 -6.49
CA ARG A 54 -4.58 -2.22 -7.58
C ARG A 54 -4.15 -0.80 -7.96
N VAL A 55 -3.18 -0.23 -7.27
CA VAL A 55 -2.67 1.12 -7.54
C VAL A 55 -2.26 1.30 -9.01
N PRO A 56 -1.52 0.38 -9.67
CA PRO A 56 -1.17 0.54 -11.08
C PRO A 56 -2.39 0.64 -12.02
N LEU A 57 -3.47 -0.07 -11.73
CA LEU A 57 -4.71 0.00 -12.50
C LEU A 57 -5.35 1.38 -12.38
N PHE A 58 -5.48 1.91 -11.16
CA PHE A 58 -6.04 3.25 -10.94
C PHE A 58 -5.16 4.35 -11.55
N THR A 59 -3.85 4.20 -11.48
CA THR A 59 -2.89 5.10 -12.15
C THR A 59 -3.13 5.12 -13.66
N LEU A 60 -3.26 3.96 -14.29
CA LEU A 60 -3.55 3.85 -15.73
C LEU A 60 -4.89 4.52 -16.09
N LEU A 61 -5.95 4.24 -15.32
CA LEU A 61 -7.26 4.84 -15.55
C LEU A 61 -7.23 6.37 -15.39
N GLY A 62 -6.52 6.87 -14.37
CA GLY A 62 -6.31 8.30 -14.18
C GLY A 62 -5.54 8.96 -15.33
N ALA A 63 -4.49 8.29 -15.83
CA ALA A 63 -3.72 8.77 -16.96
C ALA A 63 -4.55 8.80 -18.25
N LEU A 64 -5.33 7.76 -18.53
CA LEU A 64 -6.23 7.72 -19.68
C LEU A 64 -7.30 8.80 -19.59
N ALA A 65 -7.92 8.98 -18.44
CA ALA A 65 -8.94 10.00 -18.21
C ALA A 65 -8.36 11.42 -18.41
N GLY A 66 -7.17 11.68 -17.85
CA GLY A 66 -6.47 12.95 -18.00
C GLY A 66 -6.09 13.24 -19.45
N GLY A 67 -5.48 12.26 -20.13
CA GLY A 67 -5.05 12.41 -21.53
C GLY A 67 -6.22 12.59 -22.52
N LEU A 68 -7.21 11.73 -22.42
CA LEU A 68 -8.41 11.81 -23.27
C LEU A 68 -9.23 13.08 -22.97
N GLY A 69 -9.39 13.41 -21.69
CA GLY A 69 -10.07 14.63 -21.25
C GLY A 69 -9.35 15.89 -21.74
N GLY A 70 -8.03 15.92 -21.61
CA GLY A 70 -7.20 17.03 -22.09
C GLY A 70 -7.23 17.18 -23.60
N TYR A 71 -7.19 16.07 -24.33
CA TYR A 71 -7.33 16.10 -25.79
C TYR A 71 -8.73 16.59 -26.21
N PHE A 72 -9.77 16.04 -25.60
CA PHE A 72 -11.16 16.43 -25.85
C PHE A 72 -11.41 17.90 -25.56
N MET A 73 -10.91 18.41 -24.42
CA MET A 73 -11.05 19.82 -24.05
C MET A 73 -10.44 20.75 -25.10
N GLN A 74 -9.23 20.44 -25.58
CA GLN A 74 -8.57 21.24 -26.61
C GLN A 74 -9.32 21.17 -27.95
N TRP A 75 -9.75 19.98 -28.33
CA TRP A 75 -10.53 19.78 -29.55
C TRP A 75 -11.85 20.54 -29.48
N TYR A 76 -12.60 20.41 -28.39
CA TYR A 76 -13.87 21.10 -28.18
C TYR A 76 -13.71 22.61 -28.27
N SER A 77 -12.74 23.16 -27.55
CA SER A 77 -12.48 24.60 -27.53
C SER A 77 -12.04 25.13 -28.92
N ALA A 78 -11.15 24.42 -29.62
CA ALA A 78 -10.58 24.89 -30.87
C ALA A 78 -11.50 24.69 -32.08
N VAL A 79 -12.36 23.65 -32.06
CA VAL A 79 -13.18 23.27 -33.21
C VAL A 79 -14.65 23.69 -33.09
N LEU A 80 -15.23 23.60 -31.87
CA LEU A 80 -16.66 23.80 -31.67
C LEU A 80 -16.98 25.12 -30.96
N ASP A 81 -16.33 25.38 -29.83
CA ASP A 81 -16.70 26.48 -28.93
C ASP A 81 -16.20 27.83 -29.47
N TYR A 82 -14.91 27.91 -29.81
CA TYR A 82 -14.30 29.17 -30.26
C TYR A 82 -13.34 28.96 -31.44
N PRO A 83 -13.86 28.69 -32.65
CA PRO A 83 -13.06 28.38 -33.84
C PRO A 83 -12.36 29.64 -34.39
N LEU A 84 -11.12 29.90 -33.97
CA LEU A 84 -10.29 30.97 -34.46
C LEU A 84 -9.37 30.48 -35.60
N ASN A 85 -9.43 31.15 -36.73
CA ASN A 85 -8.46 30.90 -37.78
C ASN A 85 -7.19 31.73 -37.51
N ILE A 86 -6.13 31.07 -37.04
CA ILE A 86 -4.85 31.72 -36.76
C ILE A 86 -3.86 31.30 -37.86
N GLY A 87 -3.54 32.23 -38.76
CA GLY A 87 -2.53 32.03 -39.82
C GLY A 87 -2.81 30.87 -40.78
N GLY A 88 -4.08 30.51 -41.02
CA GLY A 88 -4.45 29.41 -41.91
C GLY A 88 -4.27 28.01 -41.29
N ARG A 89 -4.01 27.91 -39.99
CA ARG A 89 -3.85 26.63 -39.33
C ARG A 89 -5.19 25.89 -39.26
N PRO A 90 -5.21 24.56 -39.52
CA PRO A 90 -6.43 23.77 -39.35
C PRO A 90 -6.93 23.85 -37.89
N LEU A 91 -8.26 23.99 -37.72
CA LEU A 91 -8.86 24.04 -36.37
C LEU A 91 -8.54 22.78 -35.56
N HIS A 92 -8.62 21.60 -36.17
CA HIS A 92 -8.21 20.34 -35.57
C HIS A 92 -6.72 20.07 -35.84
N SER A 93 -5.85 20.79 -35.15
CA SER A 93 -4.40 20.59 -35.23
C SER A 93 -3.93 19.56 -34.19
N TRP A 94 -4.29 18.28 -34.40
CA TRP A 94 -4.04 17.21 -33.42
C TRP A 94 -2.57 17.12 -32.92
N PRO A 95 -1.51 17.35 -33.75
CA PRO A 95 -0.15 17.30 -33.22
C PRO A 95 0.12 18.35 -32.14
N MET A 96 -0.57 19.50 -32.21
CA MET A 96 -0.43 20.57 -31.24
C MET A 96 -1.17 20.27 -29.94
N PHE A 97 -2.11 19.34 -29.93
CA PHE A 97 -2.85 18.95 -28.74
C PHE A 97 -2.11 17.89 -27.91
N VAL A 98 -1.15 17.17 -28.53
CA VAL A 98 -0.41 16.08 -27.87
C VAL A 98 0.34 16.53 -26.62
N PRO A 99 1.09 17.64 -26.60
CA PRO A 99 1.84 18.05 -25.40
C PRO A 99 0.94 18.24 -24.17
N VAL A 100 -0.15 18.99 -24.32
CA VAL A 100 -1.08 19.25 -23.22
C VAL A 100 -1.84 18.00 -22.79
N ALA A 101 -2.25 17.16 -23.78
CA ALA A 101 -2.87 15.88 -23.49
C ALA A 101 -1.92 14.96 -22.71
N PHE A 102 -0.64 14.95 -23.05
CA PHE A 102 0.38 14.21 -22.31
C PHE A 102 0.57 14.74 -20.87
N GLU A 103 0.66 16.07 -20.70
CA GLU A 103 0.77 16.68 -19.36
C GLU A 103 -0.41 16.31 -18.47
N LEU A 104 -1.64 16.40 -19.01
CA LEU A 104 -2.84 16.03 -18.25
C LEU A 104 -2.93 14.51 -18.01
N ALA A 105 -2.40 13.69 -18.90
CA ALA A 105 -2.29 12.25 -18.66
C ALA A 105 -1.34 11.96 -17.49
N VAL A 106 -0.16 12.57 -17.47
CA VAL A 106 0.80 12.40 -16.38
C VAL A 106 0.22 12.92 -15.06
N LEU A 107 -0.39 14.10 -15.08
CA LEU A 107 -1.02 14.69 -13.90
C LEU A 107 -2.16 13.83 -13.36
N GLY A 108 -3.06 13.39 -14.24
CA GLY A 108 -4.17 12.51 -13.87
C GLY A 108 -3.71 11.17 -13.30
N GLY A 109 -2.66 10.58 -13.91
CA GLY A 109 -2.02 9.37 -13.40
C GLY A 109 -1.40 9.56 -12.02
N ALA A 110 -0.68 10.66 -11.81
CA ALA A 110 -0.06 10.97 -10.53
C ALA A 110 -1.10 11.15 -9.41
N PHE A 111 -2.14 11.93 -9.64
CA PHE A 111 -3.22 12.11 -8.66
C PHE A 111 -3.95 10.79 -8.36
N ALA A 112 -4.26 10.01 -9.39
CA ALA A 112 -4.91 8.71 -9.21
C ALA A 112 -4.02 7.73 -8.42
N ALA A 113 -2.70 7.72 -8.65
CA ALA A 113 -1.75 6.88 -7.92
C ALA A 113 -1.72 7.25 -6.42
N VAL A 114 -1.59 8.55 -6.11
CA VAL A 114 -1.57 9.04 -4.72
C VAL A 114 -2.90 8.75 -4.03
N ALA A 115 -4.03 9.07 -4.67
CA ALA A 115 -5.34 8.79 -4.12
C ALA A 115 -5.56 7.29 -3.87
N ALA A 116 -5.24 6.44 -4.84
CA ALA A 116 -5.35 5.00 -4.71
C ALA A 116 -4.46 4.44 -3.60
N MET A 117 -3.25 4.96 -3.44
CA MET A 117 -2.34 4.59 -2.36
C MET A 117 -2.91 4.97 -0.99
N LEU A 118 -3.38 6.20 -0.82
CA LEU A 118 -3.95 6.67 0.45
C LEU A 118 -5.20 5.89 0.83
N VAL A 119 -6.12 5.69 -0.12
CA VAL A 119 -7.36 4.94 0.11
C VAL A 119 -7.08 3.47 0.42
N SER A 120 -6.21 2.82 -0.36
CA SER A 120 -5.89 1.39 -0.13
C SER A 120 -5.14 1.15 1.17
N SER A 121 -4.36 2.13 1.63
CA SER A 121 -3.65 2.07 2.92
C SER A 121 -4.52 2.53 4.11
N GLY A 122 -5.75 2.99 3.86
CA GLY A 122 -6.65 3.50 4.89
C GLY A 122 -6.14 4.76 5.59
N LEU A 123 -5.33 5.56 4.89
CA LEU A 123 -4.80 6.81 5.41
C LEU A 123 -5.81 7.97 5.19
N PRO A 124 -5.84 8.97 6.09
CA PRO A 124 -4.97 9.19 7.26
C PRO A 124 -5.41 8.36 8.49
N ARG A 125 -4.45 7.69 9.13
CA ARG A 125 -4.63 7.06 10.45
C ARG A 125 -3.77 7.78 11.47
N LEU A 126 -4.39 8.50 12.38
CA LEU A 126 -3.68 9.29 13.40
C LEU A 126 -3.11 8.42 14.54
N ARG A 127 -3.68 7.24 14.77
CA ARG A 127 -3.25 6.30 15.81
C ARG A 127 -3.26 4.87 15.26
N HIS A 128 -2.21 4.15 15.53
CA HIS A 128 -2.14 2.72 15.28
C HIS A 128 -1.58 2.02 16.53
N PRO A 129 -2.21 0.95 17.03
CA PRO A 129 -1.80 0.30 18.26
C PRO A 129 -0.34 -0.15 18.26
N VAL A 130 0.18 -0.60 17.13
CA VAL A 130 1.56 -1.05 16.96
C VAL A 130 2.59 0.04 17.29
N LEU A 131 2.26 1.33 17.08
CA LEU A 131 3.15 2.44 17.40
C LEU A 131 3.39 2.60 18.93
N GLY A 132 2.51 2.05 19.76
CA GLY A 132 2.67 2.01 21.21
C GLY A 132 3.46 0.80 21.71
N ALA A 133 3.87 -0.11 20.83
CA ALA A 133 4.64 -1.28 21.24
C ALA A 133 6.09 -0.89 21.56
N PRO A 134 6.69 -1.50 22.62
CA PRO A 134 8.07 -1.23 23.00
C PRO A 134 9.03 -1.52 21.83
N ASP A 135 9.99 -0.64 21.63
CA ASP A 135 11.07 -0.74 20.63
C ASP A 135 10.60 -0.83 19.18
N PHE A 136 9.31 -0.53 18.87
CA PHE A 136 8.79 -0.58 17.51
C PHE A 136 9.43 0.46 16.58
N ASP A 137 10.03 1.52 17.10
CA ASP A 137 10.82 2.48 16.33
C ASP A 137 12.02 1.84 15.62
N LEU A 138 12.51 0.69 16.10
CA LEU A 138 13.55 -0.10 15.46
C LEU A 138 13.09 -0.75 14.13
N ALA A 139 11.78 -0.82 13.87
CA ALA A 139 11.22 -1.29 12.60
C ALA A 139 11.64 -0.43 11.40
N THR A 140 12.00 0.83 11.65
CA THR A 140 12.52 1.75 10.62
C THR A 140 14.04 1.77 10.54
N ARG A 141 14.74 1.04 11.42
CA ARG A 141 16.19 1.07 11.53
C ARG A 141 16.84 -0.28 11.16
N ASN A 142 16.68 -1.28 12.02
CA ASN A 142 17.43 -2.53 11.91
C ASN A 142 16.72 -3.76 12.50
N ARG A 143 15.43 -3.69 12.78
CA ARG A 143 14.64 -4.80 13.31
C ARG A 143 13.46 -5.13 12.43
N PHE A 144 13.02 -6.37 12.53
CA PHE A 144 11.95 -6.94 11.74
C PHE A 144 10.85 -7.42 12.66
N PHE A 145 9.61 -7.08 12.38
CA PHE A 145 8.50 -7.42 13.25
C PHE A 145 7.41 -8.16 12.49
N LEU A 146 6.82 -9.16 13.15
CA LEU A 146 5.65 -9.88 12.68
C LEU A 146 4.56 -9.75 13.75
N CYS A 147 3.39 -9.29 13.35
CA CYS A 147 2.25 -9.10 14.25
C CYS A 147 1.08 -9.98 13.84
N LEU A 148 0.55 -10.74 14.80
CA LEU A 148 -0.69 -11.52 14.68
C LEU A 148 -1.81 -10.73 15.35
N ARG A 149 -2.84 -10.41 14.59
CA ARG A 149 -3.98 -9.63 15.08
C ARG A 149 -4.95 -10.52 15.86
N SER A 150 -5.51 -9.98 16.94
CA SER A 150 -6.47 -10.71 17.78
C SER A 150 -7.88 -10.78 17.19
N ASP A 151 -8.21 -9.98 16.17
CA ASP A 151 -9.50 -9.99 15.48
C ASP A 151 -9.62 -11.12 14.43
N GLU A 152 -8.56 -11.89 14.24
CA GLU A 152 -8.58 -13.02 13.31
C GLU A 152 -9.32 -14.24 13.91
N PRO A 153 -10.20 -14.92 13.14
CA PRO A 153 -11.00 -16.06 13.66
C PRO A 153 -10.17 -17.22 14.21
N VAL A 154 -8.94 -17.39 13.72
CA VAL A 154 -8.02 -18.44 14.14
C VAL A 154 -7.19 -18.04 15.37
N PHE A 155 -7.29 -16.79 15.80
CA PHE A 155 -6.48 -16.28 16.89
C PHE A 155 -6.90 -16.86 18.24
N GLU A 156 -6.03 -17.66 18.81
CA GLU A 156 -6.07 -18.06 20.21
C GLU A 156 -4.77 -17.64 20.87
N ALA A 157 -4.86 -16.82 21.91
CA ALA A 157 -3.70 -16.15 22.49
C ALA A 157 -2.58 -17.13 22.89
N HIS A 158 -2.95 -18.29 23.46
CA HIS A 158 -1.98 -19.30 23.88
C HIS A 158 -1.32 -19.99 22.66
N GLN A 159 -2.09 -20.35 21.66
CA GLN A 159 -1.57 -21.01 20.44
C GLN A 159 -0.74 -20.04 19.60
N ALA A 160 -1.20 -18.80 19.45
CA ALA A 160 -0.45 -17.73 18.78
C ALA A 160 0.88 -17.45 19.47
N ALA A 161 0.88 -17.44 20.80
CA ALA A 161 2.09 -17.26 21.59
C ALA A 161 3.06 -18.44 21.40
N ALA A 162 2.57 -19.68 21.48
CA ALA A 162 3.39 -20.87 21.28
C ALA A 162 3.96 -20.95 19.85
N LEU A 163 3.15 -20.57 18.84
CA LEU A 163 3.60 -20.50 17.45
C LEU A 163 4.74 -19.50 17.29
N LEU A 164 4.57 -18.28 17.82
CA LEU A 164 5.62 -17.24 17.74
C LEU A 164 6.88 -17.65 18.51
N ASP A 165 6.75 -18.22 19.70
CA ASP A 165 7.90 -18.67 20.51
C ASP A 165 8.67 -19.80 19.79
N GLY A 166 7.97 -20.68 19.06
CA GLY A 166 8.59 -21.73 18.24
C GLY A 166 9.42 -21.22 17.06
N LEU A 167 9.27 -19.95 16.70
CA LEU A 167 10.06 -19.26 15.66
C LEU A 167 11.32 -18.60 16.19
N HIS A 168 11.60 -18.75 17.47
CA HIS A 168 12.78 -18.20 18.18
C HIS A 168 12.96 -16.67 18.01
N PRO A 169 11.94 -15.86 18.24
CA PRO A 169 12.05 -14.41 18.14
C PRO A 169 13.03 -13.87 19.19
N LEU A 170 13.65 -12.73 18.92
CA LEU A 170 14.43 -12.00 19.92
C LEU A 170 13.56 -11.60 21.11
N ARG A 171 12.33 -11.21 20.82
CA ARG A 171 11.35 -10.77 21.82
C ARG A 171 9.95 -10.94 21.30
N ARG A 172 9.03 -11.27 22.21
CA ARG A 172 7.60 -11.22 21.98
C ARG A 172 6.94 -10.16 22.87
N VAL A 173 6.03 -9.38 22.31
CA VAL A 173 5.34 -8.28 22.97
C VAL A 173 3.84 -8.36 22.70
N GLU A 174 3.04 -8.09 23.72
CA GLU A 174 1.61 -7.86 23.53
C GLU A 174 1.36 -6.41 23.12
N VAL A 175 0.67 -6.25 21.99
CA VAL A 175 0.26 -4.94 21.49
C VAL A 175 -1.07 -4.58 22.14
N ARG A 176 -1.10 -3.47 22.85
CA ARG A 176 -2.33 -2.97 23.50
C ARG A 176 -3.11 -2.06 22.55
N PRO A 177 -4.44 -2.02 22.67
CA PRO A 177 -5.30 -1.16 21.84
C PRO A 177 -5.06 0.34 22.03
#